data_384330fff273493cfbecf7592f421681
#
_entry.id   384330fff273493cfbecf7592f421681
#
_cell.length_a   1.000
_cell.length_b   1.000
_cell.length_c   1.000
_cell.angle_alpha   90.00
_cell.angle_beta   90.00
_cell.angle_gamma   90.00
#
_symmetry.space_group_name_H-M   'P 1'
#
loop_
_entity.id
_entity.type
_entity.pdbx_description
1 polymer ?
#
loop_
_entity_poly.entity_id
_entity_poly.type
_entity_poly.pdbx_seq_one_letter_code
_entity_poly.pdbx_strand_id
1 'polypeptide(L)'
;TTATILAQAIVNEADSMLKQGVNPVYVKRGIDKAMEFAVKKLKTLSTKIKTNTELRNIATISANGDKEIGKLIAEIYKKTGKDGVIKVEEGLTTETTVEYTKGYEIDNGFLNWGFINNHEKNQVEFEDCYVLLYEGYLEDLKELDKTIETLYDEQTGEIAPLLIISDNIDTQIINKFLSYKMHGKKLMCIKSPSFGSRRTEMMQDITTVIGGKVYSKERGLPLEEVTLEGLGKIKKFICDADKTVLIGGQGKGTEERIQTVKNQIKAVKSKKDKDFTKERLAKLSGGVVVINVGGYSDVEIKEKIDRVDDALGATRASLEEGFVPGGGITYLELSKALKELKLDNKDEQKGVDIISNALVYPFKQILENGGLDYKNYISSLKEGQGVNIDNEQLVYMVSEGIIDPAKVTRTALENAASIASTFLTTDGIVWRDEEIINSRSEM
;
A
#
# COMPACT_ATOMS: atom_id res chain seq x y z
N THR A 1 -9.82 -11.72 5.89
CA THR A 1 -10.33 -13.06 6.32
C THR A 1 -9.38 -13.73 7.30
N THR A 2 -8.10 -13.95 6.98
CA THR A 2 -7.15 -14.69 7.84
C THR A 2 -6.96 -14.02 9.21
N ALA A 3 -6.80 -12.70 9.26
CA ALA A 3 -6.67 -11.96 10.54
C ALA A 3 -7.92 -12.13 11.41
N THR A 4 -9.12 -12.12 10.82
CA THR A 4 -10.39 -12.32 11.55
C THR A 4 -10.48 -13.71 12.15
N ILE A 5 -10.15 -14.75 11.38
CA ILE A 5 -10.15 -16.15 11.84
C ILE A 5 -9.13 -16.34 12.97
N LEU A 6 -7.93 -15.77 12.84
CA LEU A 6 -6.91 -15.83 13.89
C LEU A 6 -7.35 -15.09 15.15
N ALA A 7 -7.92 -13.88 15.02
CA ALA A 7 -8.41 -13.14 16.17
C ALA A 7 -9.52 -13.90 16.91
N GLN A 8 -10.49 -14.46 16.17
CA GLN A 8 -11.54 -15.30 16.76
C GLN A 8 -10.97 -16.53 17.46
N ALA A 9 -10.01 -17.20 16.84
CA ALA A 9 -9.38 -18.38 17.42
C ALA A 9 -8.64 -18.04 18.71
N ILE A 10 -7.87 -16.95 18.74
CA ILE A 10 -7.15 -16.47 19.92
C ILE A 10 -8.13 -16.15 21.06
N VAL A 11 -9.23 -15.44 20.78
CA VAL A 11 -10.23 -15.10 21.77
C VAL A 11 -10.92 -16.35 22.32
N ASN A 12 -11.30 -17.30 21.46
CA ASN A 12 -11.96 -18.53 21.88
C ASN A 12 -11.05 -19.44 22.74
N GLU A 13 -9.76 -19.56 22.36
CA GLU A 13 -8.77 -20.30 23.16
C GLU A 13 -8.54 -19.64 24.53
N ALA A 14 -8.47 -18.30 24.54
CA ALA A 14 -8.26 -17.55 25.77
C ALA A 14 -9.48 -17.60 26.71
N ASP A 15 -10.71 -17.49 26.20
CA ASP A 15 -11.94 -17.55 26.99
C ASP A 15 -12.00 -18.83 27.82
N SER A 16 -11.65 -19.96 27.23
CA SER A 16 -11.61 -21.25 27.92
C SER A 16 -10.62 -21.28 29.09
N MET A 17 -9.49 -20.59 28.97
CA MET A 17 -8.44 -20.51 30.00
C MET A 17 -8.77 -19.47 31.08
N LEU A 18 -9.31 -18.31 30.69
CA LEU A 18 -9.72 -17.26 31.62
C LEU A 18 -10.83 -17.73 32.59
N LYS A 19 -11.77 -18.55 32.11
CA LYS A 19 -12.80 -19.20 32.96
C LYS A 19 -12.20 -20.10 34.02
N GLN A 20 -10.95 -20.53 33.91
CA GLN A 20 -10.21 -21.28 34.91
C GLN A 20 -9.45 -20.41 35.92
N GLY A 21 -9.67 -19.08 35.92
CA GLY A 21 -9.11 -18.15 36.90
C GLY A 21 -7.67 -17.70 36.58
N VAL A 22 -7.23 -17.76 35.34
CA VAL A 22 -5.93 -17.29 34.91
C VAL A 22 -5.89 -15.77 34.84
N ASN A 23 -4.79 -15.17 35.23
CA ASN A 23 -4.66 -13.69 35.22
C ASN A 23 -4.47 -13.17 33.76
N PRO A 24 -5.41 -12.37 33.22
CA PRO A 24 -5.39 -11.90 31.85
C PRO A 24 -4.16 -11.04 31.51
N VAL A 25 -3.59 -10.32 32.49
CA VAL A 25 -2.39 -9.51 32.27
C VAL A 25 -1.16 -10.37 31.98
N TYR A 26 -0.99 -11.48 32.68
CA TYR A 26 0.10 -12.41 32.39
C TYR A 26 -0.13 -13.19 31.11
N VAL A 27 -1.38 -13.58 30.82
CA VAL A 27 -1.75 -14.19 29.53
C VAL A 27 -1.36 -13.26 28.39
N LYS A 28 -1.71 -11.98 28.45
CA LYS A 28 -1.30 -10.99 27.43
C LYS A 28 0.21 -10.93 27.26
N ARG A 29 0.99 -10.88 28.34
CA ARG A 29 2.46 -10.90 28.26
C ARG A 29 2.98 -12.16 27.58
N GLY A 30 2.35 -13.30 27.82
CA GLY A 30 2.65 -14.56 27.16
C GLY A 30 2.34 -14.51 25.65
N ILE A 31 1.20 -13.94 25.28
CA ILE A 31 0.83 -13.69 23.88
C ILE A 31 1.89 -12.79 23.21
N ASP A 32 2.29 -11.68 23.84
CA ASP A 32 3.28 -10.75 23.28
C ASP A 32 4.63 -11.47 23.02
N LYS A 33 5.09 -12.30 23.97
CA LYS A 33 6.31 -13.12 23.81
C LYS A 33 6.18 -14.17 22.70
N ALA A 34 5.02 -14.84 22.60
CA ALA A 34 4.73 -15.79 21.56
C ALA A 34 4.75 -15.12 20.18
N MET A 35 4.19 -13.92 20.10
CA MET A 35 4.19 -13.13 18.85
C MET A 35 5.59 -12.72 18.43
N GLU A 36 6.40 -12.23 19.36
CA GLU A 36 7.80 -11.88 19.06
C GLU A 36 8.58 -13.10 18.51
N PHE A 37 8.41 -14.26 19.15
CA PHE A 37 9.01 -15.51 18.68
C PHE A 37 8.49 -15.93 17.31
N ALA A 38 7.17 -15.93 17.11
CA ALA A 38 6.53 -16.34 15.86
C ALA A 38 6.96 -15.45 14.68
N VAL A 39 7.00 -14.12 14.86
CA VAL A 39 7.44 -13.18 13.84
C VAL A 39 8.93 -13.39 13.48
N LYS A 40 9.80 -13.61 14.47
CA LYS A 40 11.20 -13.94 14.21
C LYS A 40 11.33 -15.24 13.41
N LYS A 41 10.58 -16.28 13.79
CA LYS A 41 10.60 -17.57 13.10
C LYS A 41 10.06 -17.45 11.67
N LEU A 42 8.94 -16.73 11.46
CA LEU A 42 8.36 -16.49 10.13
C LEU A 42 9.38 -15.84 9.18
N LYS A 43 10.12 -14.83 9.67
CA LYS A 43 11.20 -14.20 8.87
C LYS A 43 12.29 -15.20 8.45
N THR A 44 12.56 -16.24 9.24
CA THR A 44 13.53 -17.29 8.86
C THR A 44 12.95 -18.28 7.85
N LEU A 45 11.63 -18.49 7.85
CA LEU A 45 10.92 -19.35 6.90
C LEU A 45 10.73 -18.66 5.54
N SER A 46 10.77 -17.34 5.52
CA SER A 46 10.54 -16.56 4.30
C SER A 46 11.64 -16.78 3.26
N THR A 47 11.23 -17.03 2.03
CA THR A 47 12.09 -17.17 0.85
C THR A 47 11.93 -15.93 -0.03
N LYS A 48 13.07 -15.30 -0.41
CA LYS A 48 13.06 -14.16 -1.32
C LYS A 48 12.72 -14.60 -2.74
N ILE A 49 11.93 -13.80 -3.45
CA ILE A 49 11.63 -14.01 -4.87
C ILE A 49 12.92 -13.88 -5.68
N LYS A 50 13.20 -14.89 -6.48
CA LYS A 50 14.37 -14.97 -7.37
C LYS A 50 13.99 -15.06 -8.84
N THR A 51 12.81 -15.59 -9.14
CA THR A 51 12.37 -15.90 -10.49
C THR A 51 11.06 -15.20 -10.84
N ASN A 52 10.88 -14.93 -12.13
CA ASN A 52 9.61 -14.39 -12.63
C ASN A 52 8.46 -15.40 -12.51
N THR A 53 8.78 -16.69 -12.43
CA THR A 53 7.77 -17.75 -12.22
C THR A 53 7.19 -17.68 -10.80
N GLU A 54 8.03 -17.50 -9.78
CA GLU A 54 7.57 -17.30 -8.40
C GLU A 54 6.67 -16.05 -8.30
N LEU A 55 7.08 -14.95 -8.94
CA LEU A 55 6.30 -13.72 -8.98
C LEU A 55 4.93 -13.94 -9.63
N ARG A 56 4.90 -14.63 -10.77
CA ARG A 56 3.66 -15.00 -11.47
C ARG A 56 2.76 -15.87 -10.59
N ASN A 57 3.32 -16.86 -9.89
CA ASN A 57 2.54 -17.73 -9.02
C ASN A 57 1.86 -16.95 -7.88
N ILE A 58 2.60 -16.04 -7.24
CA ILE A 58 2.03 -15.15 -6.20
C ILE A 58 0.87 -14.33 -6.75
N ALA A 59 1.10 -13.66 -7.89
CA ALA A 59 0.08 -12.83 -8.51
C ALA A 59 -1.15 -13.66 -8.94
N THR A 60 -0.94 -14.89 -9.47
CA THR A 60 -2.02 -15.80 -9.88
C THR A 60 -2.87 -16.22 -8.68
N ILE A 61 -2.23 -16.65 -7.57
CA ILE A 61 -2.98 -17.09 -6.37
C ILE A 61 -3.77 -15.92 -5.79
N SER A 62 -3.16 -14.76 -5.70
CA SER A 62 -3.81 -13.56 -5.14
C SER A 62 -4.91 -13.01 -6.04
N ALA A 63 -4.91 -13.35 -7.33
CA ALA A 63 -5.98 -13.09 -8.28
C ALA A 63 -7.02 -14.23 -8.37
N ASN A 64 -7.24 -14.99 -7.30
CA ASN A 64 -8.15 -16.14 -7.26
C ASN A 64 -7.88 -17.22 -8.34
N GLY A 65 -6.61 -17.46 -8.67
CA GLY A 65 -6.21 -18.44 -9.67
C GLY A 65 -6.19 -17.92 -11.11
N ASP A 66 -6.45 -16.63 -11.34
CA ASP A 66 -6.43 -16.01 -12.68
C ASP A 66 -4.99 -15.95 -13.23
N LYS A 67 -4.69 -16.85 -14.18
CA LYS A 67 -3.36 -16.97 -14.78
C LYS A 67 -3.02 -15.80 -15.71
N GLU A 68 -4.03 -15.15 -16.29
CA GLU A 68 -3.81 -14.01 -17.19
C GLU A 68 -3.40 -12.77 -16.39
N ILE A 69 -4.08 -12.48 -15.28
CA ILE A 69 -3.68 -11.44 -14.34
C ILE A 69 -2.28 -11.72 -13.78
N GLY A 70 -2.03 -12.97 -13.36
CA GLY A 70 -0.71 -13.37 -12.85
C GLY A 70 0.43 -13.14 -13.84
N LYS A 71 0.21 -13.50 -15.13
CA LYS A 71 1.16 -13.26 -16.21
C LYS A 71 1.37 -11.78 -16.47
N LEU A 72 0.29 -11.02 -16.54
CA LEU A 72 0.31 -9.58 -16.80
C LEU A 72 1.16 -8.86 -15.75
N ILE A 73 0.92 -9.09 -14.47
CA ILE A 73 1.63 -8.48 -13.35
C ILE A 73 3.13 -8.85 -13.39
N ALA A 74 3.44 -10.13 -13.61
CA ALA A 74 4.82 -10.58 -13.69
C ALA A 74 5.59 -9.94 -14.87
N GLU A 75 4.94 -9.72 -16.03
CA GLU A 75 5.52 -9.03 -17.17
C GLU A 75 5.74 -7.54 -16.89
N ILE A 76 4.82 -6.88 -16.20
CA ILE A 76 4.96 -5.49 -15.78
C ILE A 76 6.18 -5.34 -14.86
N TYR A 77 6.26 -6.11 -13.78
CA TYR A 77 7.40 -6.04 -12.85
C TYR A 77 8.74 -6.42 -13.50
N LYS A 78 8.74 -7.31 -14.50
CA LYS A 78 9.94 -7.62 -15.28
C LYS A 78 10.46 -6.40 -16.04
N LYS A 79 9.56 -5.52 -16.53
CA LYS A 79 9.93 -4.30 -17.29
C LYS A 79 10.25 -3.12 -16.37
N THR A 80 9.45 -2.91 -15.32
CA THR A 80 9.56 -1.73 -14.45
C THR A 80 10.48 -1.93 -13.25
N GLY A 81 10.80 -3.19 -12.93
CA GLY A 81 11.49 -3.52 -11.69
C GLY A 81 10.54 -3.50 -10.48
N LYS A 82 11.11 -3.78 -9.30
CA LYS A 82 10.35 -3.88 -8.04
C LYS A 82 9.77 -2.55 -7.55
N ASP A 83 10.38 -1.45 -7.95
CA ASP A 83 10.02 -0.09 -7.51
C ASP A 83 9.12 0.61 -8.55
N GLY A 84 8.63 -0.11 -9.57
CA GLY A 84 7.71 0.42 -10.58
C GLY A 84 6.36 0.80 -10.00
N VAL A 85 5.87 1.98 -10.36
CA VAL A 85 4.55 2.46 -9.95
C VAL A 85 3.50 1.90 -10.89
N ILE A 86 2.55 1.15 -10.35
CA ILE A 86 1.46 0.53 -11.11
C ILE A 86 0.15 1.06 -10.57
N LYS A 87 -0.69 1.59 -11.46
CA LYS A 87 -2.07 2.04 -11.16
C LYS A 87 -3.06 1.22 -11.96
N VAL A 88 -4.22 1.00 -11.40
CA VAL A 88 -5.32 0.25 -12.01
C VAL A 88 -6.49 1.20 -12.20
N GLU A 89 -6.98 1.28 -13.42
CA GLU A 89 -8.11 2.13 -13.80
C GLU A 89 -9.15 1.35 -14.60
N GLU A 90 -10.36 1.87 -14.66
CA GLU A 90 -11.40 1.34 -15.53
C GLU A 90 -11.03 1.60 -17.00
N GLY A 91 -11.04 0.55 -17.81
CA GLY A 91 -10.82 0.66 -19.25
C GLY A 91 -12.12 0.97 -19.99
N LEU A 92 -11.98 1.60 -21.14
CA LEU A 92 -13.11 1.91 -22.02
C LEU A 92 -13.42 0.78 -23.03
N THR A 93 -12.68 -0.32 -22.96
CA THR A 93 -12.78 -1.45 -23.90
C THR A 93 -13.07 -2.75 -23.15
N THR A 94 -13.47 -3.77 -23.90
CA THR A 94 -13.70 -5.11 -23.31
C THR A 94 -12.40 -5.83 -22.93
N GLU A 95 -11.27 -5.43 -23.52
CA GLU A 95 -9.95 -6.02 -23.26
C GLU A 95 -9.17 -5.19 -22.25
N THR A 96 -8.46 -5.86 -21.35
CA THR A 96 -7.52 -5.22 -20.44
C THR A 96 -6.26 -4.81 -21.18
N THR A 97 -5.88 -3.53 -21.07
CA THR A 97 -4.70 -2.97 -21.74
C THR A 97 -3.70 -2.42 -20.73
N VAL A 98 -2.42 -2.32 -21.14
CA VAL A 98 -1.35 -1.79 -20.28
C VAL A 98 -0.67 -0.63 -21.00
N GLU A 99 -0.72 0.54 -20.38
CA GLU A 99 -0.05 1.74 -20.85
C GLU A 99 1.19 2.03 -20.02
N TYR A 100 2.35 2.17 -20.66
CA TYR A 100 3.59 2.60 -20.03
C TYR A 100 3.75 4.10 -20.29
N THR A 101 3.75 4.91 -19.24
CA THR A 101 3.78 6.36 -19.37
C THR A 101 4.84 6.99 -18.47
N LYS A 102 5.28 8.21 -18.83
CA LYS A 102 6.14 9.00 -17.96
C LYS A 102 5.35 9.40 -16.72
N GLY A 103 5.96 9.27 -15.58
CA GLY A 103 5.34 9.67 -14.33
C GLY A 103 6.33 9.65 -13.18
N TYR A 104 5.88 10.16 -12.04
CA TYR A 104 6.69 10.25 -10.84
C TYR A 104 5.84 10.04 -9.58
N GLU A 105 6.30 9.21 -8.65
CA GLU A 105 5.65 9.02 -7.35
C GLU A 105 6.33 9.89 -6.28
N ILE A 106 5.51 10.65 -5.56
CA ILE A 106 5.91 11.49 -4.42
C ILE A 106 5.35 10.85 -3.15
N ASP A 107 6.20 10.60 -2.15
CA ASP A 107 5.80 9.97 -0.87
C ASP A 107 5.19 11.01 0.08
N ASN A 108 4.28 11.83 -0.43
CA ASN A 108 3.45 12.76 0.33
C ASN A 108 2.05 12.75 -0.28
N GLY A 109 1.05 12.61 0.57
CA GLY A 109 -0.36 12.62 0.21
C GLY A 109 -1.02 13.98 0.43
N PHE A 110 -2.35 13.99 0.40
CA PHE A 110 -3.14 15.20 0.61
C PHE A 110 -3.02 15.71 2.05
N LEU A 111 -3.08 17.04 2.20
CA LEU A 111 -2.96 17.70 3.50
C LEU A 111 -4.27 17.75 4.29
N ASN A 112 -5.39 17.45 3.67
CA ASN A 112 -6.71 17.44 4.30
C ASN A 112 -7.66 16.50 3.57
N TRP A 113 -8.41 15.69 4.33
CA TRP A 113 -9.40 14.74 3.83
C TRP A 113 -10.53 15.41 3.01
N GLY A 114 -10.80 16.68 3.26
CA GLY A 114 -11.77 17.46 2.50
C GLY A 114 -11.45 17.60 1.00
N PHE A 115 -10.22 17.30 0.57
CA PHE A 115 -9.86 17.31 -0.85
C PHE A 115 -10.37 16.08 -1.62
N ILE A 116 -10.71 14.98 -0.96
CA ILE A 116 -11.15 13.73 -1.61
C ILE A 116 -12.33 14.00 -2.53
N ASN A 117 -12.22 13.58 -3.78
CA ASN A 117 -13.28 13.62 -4.78
C ASN A 117 -13.67 12.23 -5.32
N ASN A 118 -12.82 11.23 -5.11
CA ASN A 118 -13.13 9.83 -5.30
C ASN A 118 -13.28 9.15 -3.92
N HIS A 119 -14.52 9.05 -3.44
CA HIS A 119 -14.83 8.51 -2.11
C HIS A 119 -14.74 6.98 -2.05
N GLU A 120 -14.87 6.27 -3.17
CA GLU A 120 -14.74 4.81 -3.22
C GLU A 120 -13.29 4.40 -2.91
N LYS A 121 -12.31 5.13 -3.48
CA LYS A 121 -10.88 4.86 -3.30
C LYS A 121 -10.22 5.76 -2.24
N ASN A 122 -10.96 6.69 -1.62
CA ASN A 122 -10.42 7.70 -0.71
C ASN A 122 -9.25 8.50 -1.31
N GLN A 123 -9.39 8.95 -2.55
CA GLN A 123 -8.35 9.61 -3.33
C GLN A 123 -8.82 10.94 -3.91
N VAL A 124 -7.83 11.77 -4.27
CA VAL A 124 -8.03 12.98 -5.08
C VAL A 124 -7.48 12.71 -6.47
N GLU A 125 -8.29 12.95 -7.49
CA GLU A 125 -7.92 12.72 -8.89
C GLU A 125 -8.28 13.96 -9.72
N PHE A 126 -7.31 14.54 -10.43
CA PHE A 126 -7.56 15.57 -11.45
C PHE A 126 -6.90 15.15 -12.75
N GLU A 127 -7.58 15.43 -13.86
CA GLU A 127 -7.11 15.23 -15.22
C GLU A 127 -6.69 16.57 -15.85
N ASP A 128 -5.81 16.49 -16.85
CA ASP A 128 -5.26 17.64 -17.60
C ASP A 128 -4.76 18.77 -16.68
N CYS A 129 -3.95 18.41 -15.69
CA CYS A 129 -3.58 19.25 -14.58
C CYS A 129 -2.25 19.97 -14.82
N TYR A 130 -2.20 21.24 -14.45
CA TYR A 130 -0.94 21.98 -14.30
C TYR A 130 -0.33 21.75 -12.92
N VAL A 131 1.00 21.84 -12.85
CA VAL A 131 1.73 21.61 -11.61
C VAL A 131 2.66 22.81 -11.35
N LEU A 132 2.47 23.47 -10.22
CA LEU A 132 3.39 24.48 -9.72
C LEU A 132 4.37 23.83 -8.75
N LEU A 133 5.67 23.92 -9.05
CA LEU A 133 6.75 23.51 -8.16
C LEU A 133 7.33 24.75 -7.48
N TYR A 134 7.19 24.82 -6.15
CA TYR A 134 7.68 25.95 -5.36
C TYR A 134 8.60 25.49 -4.22
N GLU A 135 9.82 25.97 -4.23
CA GLU A 135 10.79 25.76 -3.16
C GLU A 135 10.70 26.94 -2.19
N GLY A 136 9.87 26.82 -1.16
CA GLY A 136 9.60 27.85 -0.18
C GLY A 136 8.37 27.56 0.68
N TYR A 137 8.09 28.43 1.64
CA TYR A 137 6.87 28.43 2.42
C TYR A 137 5.83 29.32 1.72
N LEU A 138 4.67 28.75 1.40
CA LEU A 138 3.54 29.47 0.84
C LEU A 138 2.70 30.03 1.99
N GLU A 139 2.84 31.33 2.27
CA GLU A 139 2.26 31.99 3.43
C GLU A 139 0.93 32.69 3.13
N ASP A 140 0.82 33.34 1.96
CA ASP A 140 -0.36 34.13 1.58
C ASP A 140 -0.88 33.67 0.20
N LEU A 141 -2.21 33.64 0.07
CA LEU A 141 -2.88 33.34 -1.18
C LEU A 141 -2.51 34.29 -2.31
N LYS A 142 -2.20 35.56 -1.99
CA LYS A 142 -1.75 36.57 -2.95
C LYS A 142 -0.49 36.17 -3.71
N GLU A 143 0.36 35.34 -3.12
CA GLU A 143 1.53 34.81 -3.82
C GLU A 143 1.15 33.93 -5.03
N LEU A 144 -0.09 33.43 -5.06
CA LEU A 144 -0.64 32.63 -6.15
C LEU A 144 -1.44 33.44 -7.18
N ASP A 145 -1.65 34.75 -6.97
CA ASP A 145 -2.47 35.57 -7.87
C ASP A 145 -1.99 35.45 -9.32
N LYS A 146 -0.66 35.57 -9.55
CA LYS A 146 -0.08 35.41 -10.88
C LYS A 146 -0.29 34.02 -11.48
N THR A 147 -0.18 32.98 -10.66
CA THR A 147 -0.43 31.60 -11.10
C THR A 147 -1.90 31.39 -11.48
N ILE A 148 -2.81 31.92 -10.67
CA ILE A 148 -4.26 31.83 -10.92
C ILE A 148 -4.62 32.63 -12.18
N GLU A 149 -4.11 33.86 -12.36
CA GLU A 149 -4.30 34.63 -13.59
C GLU A 149 -3.81 33.89 -14.84
N THR A 150 -2.64 33.23 -14.74
CA THR A 150 -2.04 32.48 -15.85
C THR A 150 -2.90 31.29 -16.27
N LEU A 151 -3.65 30.70 -15.34
CA LEU A 151 -4.51 29.54 -15.56
C LEU A 151 -6.00 29.88 -15.75
N TYR A 152 -6.36 31.18 -15.64
CA TYR A 152 -7.73 31.61 -15.81
C TYR A 152 -8.05 31.72 -17.30
N ASP A 153 -9.13 31.06 -17.71
CA ASP A 153 -9.67 31.17 -19.07
C ASP A 153 -10.80 32.20 -19.09
N GLU A 154 -10.57 33.33 -19.76
CA GLU A 154 -11.56 34.42 -19.89
C GLU A 154 -12.83 33.99 -20.65
N GLN A 155 -12.74 32.99 -21.52
CA GLN A 155 -13.89 32.55 -22.32
C GLN A 155 -14.85 31.67 -21.51
N THR A 156 -14.32 30.80 -20.67
CA THR A 156 -15.11 29.88 -19.84
C THR A 156 -15.36 30.40 -18.44
N GLY A 157 -14.56 31.35 -17.97
CA GLY A 157 -14.58 31.84 -16.58
C GLY A 157 -14.03 30.81 -15.58
N GLU A 158 -13.29 29.84 -16.07
CA GLU A 158 -12.77 28.74 -15.24
C GLU A 158 -11.25 28.84 -15.02
N ILE A 159 -10.79 28.24 -13.94
CA ILE A 159 -9.38 28.05 -13.66
C ILE A 159 -9.02 26.61 -14.00
N ALA A 160 -7.99 26.40 -14.82
CA ALA A 160 -7.51 25.05 -15.13
C ALA A 160 -7.08 24.29 -13.86
N PRO A 161 -7.24 22.96 -13.83
CA PRO A 161 -6.84 22.16 -12.68
C PRO A 161 -5.37 22.40 -12.30
N LEU A 162 -5.11 22.64 -11.00
CA LEU A 162 -3.79 22.97 -10.49
C LEU A 162 -3.43 22.13 -9.26
N LEU A 163 -2.25 21.51 -9.32
CA LEU A 163 -1.58 20.90 -8.19
C LEU A 163 -0.38 21.80 -7.79
N ILE A 164 -0.29 22.19 -6.53
CA ILE A 164 0.85 22.90 -5.97
C ILE A 164 1.69 21.96 -5.13
N ILE A 165 2.98 21.92 -5.40
CA ILE A 165 3.96 21.16 -4.63
C ILE A 165 4.92 22.17 -3.99
N SER A 166 4.82 22.35 -2.66
CA SER A 166 5.57 23.35 -1.91
C SER A 166 6.16 22.77 -0.64
N ASP A 167 7.18 23.41 -0.10
CA ASP A 167 7.89 22.95 1.09
C ASP A 167 7.00 22.96 2.32
N ASN A 168 6.26 24.04 2.48
CA ASN A 168 5.24 24.19 3.50
C ASN A 168 4.13 25.10 3.00
N ILE A 169 2.93 24.93 3.53
CA ILE A 169 1.74 25.63 3.07
C ILE A 169 0.93 26.05 4.29
N ASP A 170 0.56 27.33 4.34
CA ASP A 170 -0.25 27.83 5.43
C ASP A 170 -1.65 27.21 5.43
N THR A 171 -2.19 26.95 6.61
CA THR A 171 -3.52 26.36 6.79
C THR A 171 -4.64 27.21 6.19
N GLN A 172 -4.48 28.54 6.12
CA GLN A 172 -5.46 29.43 5.51
C GLN A 172 -5.59 29.16 4.00
N ILE A 173 -4.47 28.87 3.31
CA ILE A 173 -4.48 28.49 1.90
C ILE A 173 -5.20 27.16 1.69
N ILE A 174 -4.89 26.16 2.53
CA ILE A 174 -5.56 24.86 2.49
C ILE A 174 -7.09 25.03 2.65
N ASN A 175 -7.52 25.80 3.66
CA ASN A 175 -8.94 26.06 3.91
C ASN A 175 -9.60 26.81 2.75
N LYS A 176 -8.88 27.75 2.12
CA LYS A 176 -9.39 28.49 0.96
C LYS A 176 -9.55 27.56 -0.26
N PHE A 177 -8.60 26.64 -0.49
CA PHE A 177 -8.72 25.66 -1.57
C PHE A 177 -9.89 24.69 -1.33
N LEU A 178 -10.14 24.28 -0.08
CA LEU A 178 -11.33 23.52 0.27
C LEU A 178 -12.61 24.28 -0.04
N SER A 179 -12.66 25.58 0.26
CA SER A 179 -13.78 26.44 -0.13
C SER A 179 -13.93 26.53 -1.66
N TYR A 180 -12.86 26.67 -2.41
CA TYR A 180 -12.89 26.65 -3.88
C TYR A 180 -13.36 25.33 -4.45
N LYS A 181 -12.99 24.21 -3.86
CA LYS A 181 -13.50 22.87 -4.23
C LYS A 181 -15.03 22.80 -4.12
N MET A 182 -15.63 23.38 -3.05
CA MET A 182 -17.09 23.44 -2.89
C MET A 182 -17.79 24.19 -4.03
N HIS A 183 -17.06 25.07 -4.73
CA HIS A 183 -17.51 25.79 -5.92
C HIS A 183 -17.04 25.15 -7.24
N GLY A 184 -16.67 23.88 -7.21
CA GLY A 184 -16.28 23.11 -8.40
C GLY A 184 -14.85 23.37 -8.92
N LYS A 185 -14.05 24.22 -8.26
CA LYS A 185 -12.68 24.51 -8.71
C LYS A 185 -11.73 23.38 -8.31
N LYS A 186 -10.83 22.99 -9.22
CA LYS A 186 -9.90 21.86 -9.05
C LYS A 186 -8.51 22.38 -8.65
N LEU A 187 -8.38 22.82 -7.40
CA LEU A 187 -7.13 23.33 -6.83
C LEU A 187 -6.73 22.47 -5.65
N MET A 188 -5.46 22.05 -5.60
CA MET A 188 -4.95 21.21 -4.52
C MET A 188 -3.47 21.52 -4.25
N CYS A 189 -3.03 21.22 -3.03
CA CYS A 189 -1.64 21.36 -2.64
C CYS A 189 -1.15 20.16 -1.83
N ILE A 190 0.13 19.83 -2.01
CA ILE A 190 0.84 18.80 -1.26
C ILE A 190 2.21 19.33 -0.83
N LYS A 191 2.82 18.66 0.15
CA LYS A 191 4.21 18.96 0.53
C LYS A 191 5.19 18.41 -0.49
N SER A 192 6.30 19.15 -0.68
CA SER A 192 7.42 18.70 -1.49
C SER A 192 8.09 17.44 -0.89
N PRO A 193 8.67 16.57 -1.73
CA PRO A 193 9.33 15.37 -1.22
C PRO A 193 10.63 15.72 -0.50
N SER A 194 10.92 15.04 0.63
CA SER A 194 12.16 15.17 1.37
C SER A 194 12.41 16.60 1.96
N PHE A 195 13.65 16.91 2.29
CA PHE A 195 14.05 18.20 2.87
C PHE A 195 15.49 18.56 2.51
N GLY A 196 15.86 19.85 2.64
CA GLY A 196 17.21 20.35 2.35
C GLY A 196 17.67 20.06 0.92
N SER A 197 18.94 19.74 0.73
CA SER A 197 19.51 19.47 -0.60
C SER A 197 18.87 18.29 -1.32
N ARG A 198 18.36 17.30 -0.59
CA ARG A 198 17.65 16.13 -1.18
C ARG A 198 16.35 16.56 -1.83
N ARG A 199 15.61 17.47 -1.21
CA ARG A 199 14.40 18.05 -1.79
C ARG A 199 14.67 18.73 -3.13
N THR A 200 15.69 19.57 -3.18
CA THR A 200 16.11 20.26 -4.41
C THR A 200 16.38 19.27 -5.54
N GLU A 201 17.10 18.18 -5.24
CA GLU A 201 17.40 17.16 -6.24
C GLU A 201 16.13 16.44 -6.71
N MET A 202 15.19 16.12 -5.81
CA MET A 202 13.92 15.48 -6.15
C MET A 202 13.00 16.43 -6.93
N MET A 203 12.93 17.72 -6.57
CA MET A 203 12.17 18.72 -7.32
C MET A 203 12.69 18.88 -8.76
N GLN A 204 14.00 18.82 -8.95
CA GLN A 204 14.61 18.79 -10.29
C GLN A 204 14.27 17.50 -11.06
N ASP A 205 14.24 16.36 -10.37
CA ASP A 205 13.84 15.08 -10.98
C ASP A 205 12.38 15.16 -11.47
N ILE A 206 11.48 15.70 -10.64
CA ILE A 206 10.07 15.93 -10.99
C ILE A 206 9.99 16.85 -12.23
N THR A 207 10.72 17.95 -12.26
CA THR A 207 10.75 18.88 -13.40
C THR A 207 11.10 18.17 -14.71
N THR A 208 12.06 17.24 -14.70
CA THR A 208 12.42 16.52 -15.94
C THR A 208 11.31 15.59 -16.44
N VAL A 209 10.42 15.15 -15.54
CA VAL A 209 9.29 14.27 -15.88
C VAL A 209 8.07 15.07 -16.33
N ILE A 210 7.71 16.14 -15.62
CA ILE A 210 6.47 16.88 -15.89
C ILE A 210 6.67 18.16 -16.73
N GLY A 211 7.93 18.62 -16.88
CA GLY A 211 8.25 19.93 -17.45
C GLY A 211 8.15 21.06 -16.44
N GLY A 212 8.17 22.29 -16.93
CA GLY A 212 8.09 23.50 -16.13
C GLY A 212 9.40 23.85 -15.42
N LYS A 213 9.30 24.67 -14.37
CA LYS A 213 10.43 25.19 -13.57
C LYS A 213 10.13 25.04 -12.08
N VAL A 214 11.19 25.00 -11.27
CA VAL A 214 11.07 25.13 -9.82
C VAL A 214 11.20 26.61 -9.45
N TYR A 215 10.12 27.18 -8.95
CA TYR A 215 10.11 28.57 -8.47
C TYR A 215 10.69 28.64 -7.06
N SER A 216 11.47 29.69 -6.79
CA SER A 216 12.10 29.92 -5.49
C SER A 216 12.54 31.37 -5.39
N LYS A 217 12.10 32.07 -4.35
CA LYS A 217 12.54 33.44 -4.06
C LYS A 217 14.05 33.49 -3.82
N GLU A 218 14.59 32.49 -3.11
CA GLU A 218 16.02 32.40 -2.79
C GLU A 218 16.90 32.21 -4.03
N ARG A 219 16.37 31.62 -5.09
CA ARG A 219 17.08 31.37 -6.35
C ARG A 219 16.81 32.42 -7.41
N GLY A 220 16.10 33.51 -7.08
CA GLY A 220 15.81 34.59 -8.01
C GLY A 220 14.75 34.23 -9.06
N LEU A 221 13.88 33.29 -8.79
CA LEU A 221 12.71 32.96 -9.62
C LEU A 221 11.46 32.97 -8.74
N PRO A 222 10.92 34.13 -8.41
CA PRO A 222 9.77 34.27 -7.52
C PRO A 222 8.46 33.89 -8.22
N LEU A 223 7.37 33.71 -7.44
CA LEU A 223 6.06 33.31 -7.95
C LEU A 223 5.39 34.37 -8.83
N GLU A 224 5.77 35.61 -8.69
CA GLU A 224 5.32 36.74 -9.52
C GLU A 224 5.77 36.63 -10.99
N GLU A 225 6.79 35.78 -11.26
CA GLU A 225 7.30 35.51 -12.60
C GLU A 225 6.75 34.22 -13.21
N VAL A 226 5.70 33.65 -12.63
CA VAL A 226 5.07 32.43 -13.15
C VAL A 226 4.51 32.67 -14.55
N THR A 227 4.85 31.77 -15.47
CA THR A 227 4.33 31.70 -16.83
C THR A 227 3.72 30.34 -17.09
N LEU A 228 2.84 30.23 -18.08
CA LEU A 228 2.22 28.96 -18.45
C LEU A 228 3.27 27.90 -18.82
N GLU A 229 4.32 28.30 -19.54
CA GLU A 229 5.44 27.41 -19.91
C GLU A 229 6.32 27.03 -18.71
N GLY A 230 6.29 27.84 -17.65
CA GLY A 230 6.99 27.57 -16.40
C GLY A 230 6.26 26.61 -15.49
N LEU A 231 4.99 26.31 -15.75
CA LEU A 231 4.24 25.27 -15.05
C LEU A 231 4.51 23.90 -15.66
N GLY A 232 4.60 22.86 -14.82
CA GLY A 232 4.58 21.49 -15.29
C GLY A 232 3.19 21.12 -15.81
N LYS A 233 3.12 20.14 -16.72
CA LYS A 233 1.84 19.63 -17.22
C LYS A 233 1.81 18.11 -17.21
N ILE A 234 0.70 17.55 -16.72
CA ILE A 234 0.46 16.13 -16.59
C ILE A 234 -0.94 15.77 -17.09
N LYS A 235 -1.10 14.56 -17.58
CA LYS A 235 -2.44 14.05 -17.99
C LYS A 235 -3.34 13.85 -16.79
N LYS A 236 -2.80 13.33 -15.69
CA LYS A 236 -3.57 13.01 -14.47
C LYS A 236 -2.65 12.99 -13.25
N PHE A 237 -3.16 13.33 -12.08
CA PHE A 237 -2.57 12.88 -10.82
C PHE A 237 -3.60 12.15 -9.96
N ILE A 238 -3.06 11.24 -9.13
CA ILE A 238 -3.82 10.50 -8.13
C ILE A 238 -3.10 10.69 -6.81
N CYS A 239 -3.82 11.17 -5.80
CA CYS A 239 -3.28 11.44 -4.48
C CYS A 239 -4.13 10.75 -3.40
N ASP A 240 -3.50 9.92 -2.59
CA ASP A 240 -4.09 9.34 -1.38
C ASP A 240 -3.51 10.01 -0.10
N ALA A 241 -3.73 9.42 1.06
CA ALA A 241 -3.23 9.96 2.33
C ALA A 241 -1.69 9.97 2.43
N ASP A 242 -1.01 9.07 1.74
CA ASP A 242 0.42 8.82 1.88
C ASP A 242 1.23 9.25 0.66
N LYS A 243 0.64 9.20 -0.53
CA LYS A 243 1.35 9.31 -1.80
C LYS A 243 0.61 10.13 -2.83
N THR A 244 1.39 10.73 -3.74
CA THR A 244 0.89 11.39 -4.96
C THR A 244 1.60 10.82 -6.18
N VAL A 245 0.85 10.35 -7.16
CA VAL A 245 1.38 9.81 -8.43
C VAL A 245 1.04 10.78 -9.56
N LEU A 246 2.05 11.28 -10.23
CA LEU A 246 1.96 12.14 -11.41
C LEU A 246 2.05 11.26 -12.66
N ILE A 247 1.07 11.34 -13.57
CA ILE A 247 0.91 10.45 -14.72
C ILE A 247 0.90 11.27 -16.01
N GLY A 248 1.63 10.79 -17.03
CA GLY A 248 1.61 11.41 -18.35
C GLY A 248 2.30 12.79 -18.42
N GLY A 249 3.42 12.91 -17.71
CA GLY A 249 4.22 14.14 -17.71
C GLY A 249 4.78 14.48 -19.09
N GLN A 250 4.79 15.79 -19.41
CA GLN A 250 5.24 16.32 -20.71
C GLN A 250 6.71 16.81 -20.68
N GLY A 251 7.45 16.49 -19.62
CA GLY A 251 8.84 16.90 -19.47
C GLY A 251 9.79 16.29 -20.51
N LYS A 252 10.90 16.94 -20.71
CA LYS A 252 11.98 16.56 -21.62
C LYS A 252 13.27 16.33 -20.83
N GLY A 253 14.14 15.43 -21.28
CA GLY A 253 15.44 15.21 -20.64
C GLY A 253 15.46 14.16 -19.51
N THR A 254 14.39 13.37 -19.34
CA THR A 254 14.32 12.30 -18.32
C THR A 254 15.45 11.28 -18.49
N GLU A 255 15.78 10.89 -19.75
CA GLU A 255 16.85 9.92 -20.02
C GLU A 255 18.23 10.48 -19.66
N GLU A 256 18.51 11.74 -19.99
CA GLU A 256 19.75 12.43 -19.60
C GLU A 256 19.87 12.55 -18.08
N ARG A 257 18.75 12.86 -17.41
CA ARG A 257 18.69 12.91 -15.96
C ARG A 257 18.98 11.56 -15.33
N ILE A 258 18.41 10.47 -15.88
CA ILE A 258 18.70 9.10 -15.46
C ILE A 258 20.20 8.80 -15.56
N GLN A 259 20.86 9.19 -16.65
CA GLN A 259 22.31 8.99 -16.79
C GLN A 259 23.10 9.81 -15.76
N THR A 260 22.69 11.04 -15.51
CA THR A 260 23.28 11.88 -14.47
C THR A 260 23.20 11.24 -13.10
N VAL A 261 22.01 10.76 -12.71
CA VAL A 261 21.78 10.08 -11.43
C VAL A 261 22.58 8.76 -11.33
N LYS A 262 22.68 7.97 -12.43
CA LYS A 262 23.54 6.79 -12.47
C LYS A 262 25.00 7.11 -12.23
N ASN A 263 25.49 8.23 -12.75
CA ASN A 263 26.86 8.67 -12.52
C ASN A 263 27.07 9.16 -11.07
N GLN A 264 26.07 9.84 -10.49
CA GLN A 264 26.07 10.24 -9.07
C GLN A 264 26.21 9.01 -8.14
N ILE A 265 25.50 7.90 -8.42
CA ILE A 265 25.63 6.65 -7.62
C ILE A 265 27.05 6.14 -7.57
N LYS A 266 27.83 6.28 -8.67
CA LYS A 266 29.22 5.85 -8.72
C LYS A 266 30.16 6.77 -7.93
N ALA A 267 29.84 8.06 -7.86
CA ALA A 267 30.67 9.07 -7.21
C ALA A 267 30.42 9.19 -5.69
N VAL A 268 29.22 8.86 -5.23
CA VAL A 268 28.83 8.99 -3.82
C VAL A 268 29.50 7.93 -2.95
N LYS A 269 30.15 8.38 -1.87
CA LYS A 269 30.87 7.52 -0.91
C LYS A 269 29.99 7.09 0.27
N SER A 270 29.08 7.93 0.72
CA SER A 270 28.19 7.65 1.85
C SER A 270 27.14 6.60 1.47
N LYS A 271 26.97 5.57 2.31
CA LYS A 271 25.94 4.55 2.09
C LYS A 271 24.52 5.15 2.04
N LYS A 272 24.23 6.08 2.98
CA LYS A 272 22.90 6.74 3.05
C LYS A 272 22.59 7.56 1.78
N ASP A 273 23.57 8.30 1.27
CA ASP A 273 23.37 9.09 0.06
C ASP A 273 23.33 8.22 -1.19
N LYS A 274 24.07 7.10 -1.18
CA LYS A 274 23.98 6.12 -2.26
C LYS A 274 22.61 5.44 -2.32
N ASP A 275 22.03 5.10 -1.17
CA ASP A 275 20.70 4.51 -1.09
C ASP A 275 19.63 5.53 -1.56
N PHE A 276 19.71 6.78 -1.12
CA PHE A 276 18.87 7.87 -1.60
C PHE A 276 18.98 8.09 -3.14
N THR A 277 20.21 8.10 -3.67
CA THR A 277 20.41 8.28 -5.12
C THR A 277 19.87 7.10 -5.94
N LYS A 278 19.93 5.88 -5.37
CA LYS A 278 19.30 4.71 -5.99
C LYS A 278 17.77 4.80 -5.99
N GLU A 279 17.17 5.27 -4.90
CA GLU A 279 15.74 5.52 -4.82
C GLU A 279 15.29 6.51 -5.88
N ARG A 280 15.98 7.64 -6.04
CA ARG A 280 15.72 8.61 -7.11
C ARG A 280 15.81 7.98 -8.51
N LEU A 281 16.86 7.15 -8.73
CA LEU A 281 17.01 6.43 -9.99
C LEU A 281 15.81 5.51 -10.26
N ALA A 282 15.35 4.78 -9.25
CA ALA A 282 14.19 3.89 -9.37
C ALA A 282 12.92 4.66 -9.74
N LYS A 283 12.64 5.78 -9.04
CA LYS A 283 11.49 6.66 -9.33
C LYS A 283 11.54 7.26 -10.73
N LEU A 284 12.72 7.69 -11.21
CA LEU A 284 12.88 8.22 -12.56
C LEU A 284 12.79 7.17 -13.68
N SER A 285 13.35 5.97 -13.42
CA SER A 285 13.46 4.91 -14.45
C SER A 285 12.20 4.08 -14.56
N GLY A 286 11.45 3.92 -13.47
CA GLY A 286 10.27 3.06 -13.40
C GLY A 286 9.09 3.61 -14.19
N GLY A 287 8.97 4.91 -14.32
CA GLY A 287 7.79 5.54 -14.88
C GLY A 287 6.53 5.16 -14.10
N VAL A 288 5.38 5.28 -14.75
CA VAL A 288 4.09 4.80 -14.25
C VAL A 288 3.48 3.86 -15.28
N VAL A 289 2.99 2.73 -14.80
CA VAL A 289 2.21 1.79 -15.62
C VAL A 289 0.76 1.92 -15.22
N VAL A 290 -0.11 2.11 -16.20
CA VAL A 290 -1.56 2.13 -16.02
C VAL A 290 -2.14 0.86 -16.62
N ILE A 291 -2.83 0.06 -15.80
CA ILE A 291 -3.59 -1.10 -16.24
C ILE A 291 -5.03 -0.64 -16.40
N ASN A 292 -5.50 -0.53 -17.64
CA ASN A 292 -6.88 -0.22 -17.95
C ASN A 292 -7.65 -1.53 -18.05
N VAL A 293 -8.43 -1.84 -17.03
CA VAL A 293 -9.16 -3.12 -16.92
C VAL A 293 -10.41 -3.08 -17.77
N GLY A 294 -10.51 -3.99 -18.73
CA GLY A 294 -11.64 -4.14 -19.62
C GLY A 294 -12.63 -5.21 -19.17
N GLY A 295 -13.88 -5.06 -19.59
CA GLY A 295 -14.96 -6.02 -19.33
C GLY A 295 -16.23 -5.68 -20.10
N TYR A 296 -17.23 -6.54 -20.01
CA TYR A 296 -18.54 -6.37 -20.68
C TYR A 296 -19.56 -5.64 -19.83
N SER A 297 -19.31 -5.46 -18.53
CA SER A 297 -20.18 -4.73 -17.62
C SER A 297 -19.37 -4.05 -16.52
N ASP A 298 -19.91 -2.98 -15.95
CA ASP A 298 -19.27 -2.25 -14.85
C ASP A 298 -19.01 -3.13 -13.63
N VAL A 299 -19.92 -4.10 -13.37
CA VAL A 299 -19.76 -5.04 -12.25
C VAL A 299 -18.58 -5.98 -12.50
N GLU A 300 -18.42 -6.50 -13.73
CA GLU A 300 -17.27 -7.33 -14.12
C GLU A 300 -15.96 -6.55 -14.05
N ILE A 301 -15.96 -5.30 -14.53
CA ILE A 301 -14.78 -4.45 -14.50
C ILE A 301 -14.35 -4.17 -13.06
N LYS A 302 -15.29 -3.81 -12.17
CA LYS A 302 -14.99 -3.57 -10.76
C LYS A 302 -14.42 -4.82 -10.07
N GLU A 303 -15.01 -5.98 -10.29
CA GLU A 303 -14.53 -7.24 -9.73
C GLU A 303 -13.13 -7.61 -10.26
N LYS A 304 -12.86 -7.38 -11.54
CA LYS A 304 -11.51 -7.58 -12.10
C LYS A 304 -10.49 -6.57 -11.54
N ILE A 305 -10.88 -5.32 -11.34
CA ILE A 305 -10.03 -4.29 -10.71
C ILE A 305 -9.63 -4.75 -9.32
N ASP A 306 -10.58 -5.19 -8.48
CA ASP A 306 -10.31 -5.67 -7.13
C ASP A 306 -9.31 -6.85 -7.15
N ARG A 307 -9.48 -7.80 -8.07
CA ARG A 307 -8.54 -8.92 -8.23
C ARG A 307 -7.14 -8.49 -8.67
N VAL A 308 -7.05 -7.51 -9.57
CA VAL A 308 -5.76 -6.97 -10.02
C VAL A 308 -5.08 -6.22 -8.88
N ASP A 309 -5.81 -5.41 -8.12
CA ASP A 309 -5.28 -4.67 -6.97
C ASP A 309 -4.80 -5.60 -5.86
N ASP A 310 -5.55 -6.66 -5.54
CA ASP A 310 -5.15 -7.70 -4.59
C ASP A 310 -3.86 -8.39 -5.04
N ALA A 311 -3.78 -8.76 -6.32
CA ALA A 311 -2.60 -9.41 -6.87
C ALA A 311 -1.37 -8.48 -6.90
N LEU A 312 -1.54 -7.19 -7.19
CA LEU A 312 -0.48 -6.17 -7.11
C LEU A 312 0.00 -5.98 -5.67
N GLY A 313 -0.95 -5.86 -4.71
CA GLY A 313 -0.65 -5.72 -3.30
C GLY A 313 0.15 -6.91 -2.76
N ALA A 314 -0.27 -8.13 -3.06
CA ALA A 314 0.41 -9.36 -2.67
C ALA A 314 1.79 -9.51 -3.33
N THR A 315 1.90 -9.14 -4.60
CA THR A 315 3.18 -9.17 -5.32
C THR A 315 4.18 -8.18 -4.72
N ARG A 316 3.74 -6.94 -4.41
CA ARG A 316 4.56 -5.93 -3.75
C ARG A 316 5.01 -6.41 -2.36
N ALA A 317 4.09 -6.93 -1.55
CA ALA A 317 4.38 -7.48 -0.24
C ALA A 317 5.43 -8.62 -0.30
N SER A 318 5.36 -9.46 -1.33
CA SER A 318 6.32 -10.55 -1.53
C SER A 318 7.68 -10.08 -2.04
N LEU A 319 7.73 -9.01 -2.82
CA LEU A 319 9.00 -8.39 -3.22
C LEU A 319 9.73 -7.76 -2.04
N GLU A 320 8.99 -7.28 -1.03
CA GLU A 320 9.55 -6.68 0.19
C GLU A 320 10.06 -7.74 1.18
N GLU A 321 9.24 -8.71 1.58
CA GLU A 321 9.54 -9.66 2.66
C GLU A 321 9.67 -11.11 2.20
N GLY A 322 9.49 -11.40 0.91
CA GLY A 322 9.51 -12.76 0.39
C GLY A 322 8.15 -13.47 0.50
N PHE A 323 8.18 -14.76 0.31
CA PHE A 323 7.01 -15.64 0.38
C PHE A 323 7.26 -16.83 1.32
N VAL A 324 6.19 -17.46 1.75
CA VAL A 324 6.16 -18.65 2.61
C VAL A 324 5.22 -19.69 2.02
N PRO A 325 5.27 -20.97 2.46
CA PRO A 325 4.26 -21.97 2.09
C PRO A 325 2.85 -21.48 2.44
N GLY A 326 1.94 -21.54 1.47
CA GLY A 326 0.55 -21.13 1.62
C GLY A 326 -0.35 -22.18 2.26
N GLY A 327 -1.66 -22.04 2.10
CA GLY A 327 -2.64 -22.99 2.59
C GLY A 327 -2.68 -23.17 4.11
N GLY A 328 -2.24 -22.16 4.86
CA GLY A 328 -2.18 -22.21 6.33
C GLY A 328 -1.01 -23.01 6.91
N ILE A 329 -0.15 -23.59 6.06
CA ILE A 329 0.95 -24.46 6.50
C ILE A 329 2.00 -23.69 7.30
N THR A 330 2.34 -22.48 6.89
CA THR A 330 3.25 -21.62 7.66
C THR A 330 2.78 -21.39 9.09
N TYR A 331 1.48 -21.19 9.31
CA TYR A 331 0.93 -21.07 10.66
C TYR A 331 1.04 -22.38 11.46
N LEU A 332 0.86 -23.54 10.82
CA LEU A 332 1.10 -24.85 11.47
C LEU A 332 2.56 -25.04 11.89
N GLU A 333 3.50 -24.62 11.07
CA GLU A 333 4.93 -24.68 11.39
C GLU A 333 5.29 -23.76 12.55
N LEU A 334 4.70 -22.55 12.58
CA LEU A 334 4.84 -21.63 13.72
C LEU A 334 4.21 -22.21 15.00
N SER A 335 3.05 -22.85 14.90
CA SER A 335 2.40 -23.55 16.03
C SER A 335 3.32 -24.62 16.61
N LYS A 336 3.94 -25.45 15.77
CA LYS A 336 4.91 -26.49 16.20
C LYS A 336 6.11 -25.87 16.89
N ALA A 337 6.67 -24.80 16.32
CA ALA A 337 7.84 -24.10 16.89
C ALA A 337 7.52 -23.45 18.24
N LEU A 338 6.32 -22.88 18.43
CA LEU A 338 5.90 -22.28 19.70
C LEU A 338 5.81 -23.27 20.85
N LYS A 339 5.57 -24.56 20.59
CA LYS A 339 5.56 -25.61 21.62
C LYS A 339 6.94 -25.83 22.28
N GLU A 340 8.00 -25.38 21.61
CA GLU A 340 9.37 -25.41 22.15
C GLU A 340 9.66 -24.23 23.07
N LEU A 341 8.89 -23.13 22.99
CA LEU A 341 9.05 -21.95 23.81
C LEU A 341 8.52 -22.21 25.22
N LYS A 342 9.40 -22.22 26.21
CA LYS A 342 9.08 -22.39 27.61
C LYS A 342 9.32 -21.12 28.40
N LEU A 343 8.33 -20.74 29.19
CA LEU A 343 8.38 -19.57 30.07
C LEU A 343 8.27 -20.03 31.52
N ASP A 344 8.95 -19.31 32.43
CA ASP A 344 8.93 -19.66 33.87
C ASP A 344 7.58 -19.38 34.52
N ASN A 345 6.88 -18.33 34.07
CA ASN A 345 5.57 -18.00 34.58
C ASN A 345 4.49 -18.85 33.88
N LYS A 346 3.70 -19.58 34.69
CA LYS A 346 2.67 -20.51 34.18
C LYS A 346 1.55 -19.81 33.42
N ASP A 347 1.16 -18.60 33.85
CA ASP A 347 0.12 -17.84 33.19
C ASP A 347 0.61 -17.22 31.87
N GLU A 348 1.88 -16.78 31.81
CA GLU A 348 2.50 -16.38 30.57
C GLU A 348 2.63 -17.57 29.60
N GLN A 349 2.97 -18.77 30.10
CA GLN A 349 3.01 -20.00 29.27
C GLN A 349 1.66 -20.27 28.63
N LYS A 350 0.55 -20.07 29.35
CA LYS A 350 -0.80 -20.22 28.77
C LYS A 350 -1.04 -19.25 27.61
N GLY A 351 -0.47 -18.02 27.65
CA GLY A 351 -0.51 -17.09 26.53
C GLY A 351 0.20 -17.67 25.29
N VAL A 352 1.33 -18.35 25.48
CA VAL A 352 2.03 -19.05 24.38
C VAL A 352 1.17 -20.19 23.83
N ASP A 353 0.55 -20.97 24.72
CA ASP A 353 -0.30 -22.11 24.32
C ASP A 353 -1.54 -21.65 23.53
N ILE A 354 -2.16 -20.52 23.92
CA ILE A 354 -3.28 -19.89 23.19
C ILE A 354 -2.86 -19.59 21.74
N ILE A 355 -1.73 -18.89 21.54
CA ILE A 355 -1.26 -18.57 20.18
C ILE A 355 -0.92 -19.85 19.42
N SER A 356 -0.22 -20.81 20.06
CA SER A 356 0.12 -22.09 19.41
C SER A 356 -1.13 -22.83 18.91
N ASN A 357 -2.20 -22.87 19.70
CA ASN A 357 -3.45 -23.54 19.32
C ASN A 357 -4.19 -22.74 18.23
N ALA A 358 -4.28 -21.43 18.36
CA ALA A 358 -4.96 -20.56 17.41
C ALA A 358 -4.35 -20.62 15.99
N LEU A 359 -3.04 -20.83 15.89
CA LEU A 359 -2.33 -20.93 14.61
C LEU A 359 -2.73 -22.17 13.76
N VAL A 360 -3.43 -23.13 14.34
CA VAL A 360 -3.97 -24.31 13.60
C VAL A 360 -5.22 -23.93 12.80
N TYR A 361 -5.96 -22.93 13.24
CA TYR A 361 -7.28 -22.60 12.69
C TYR A 361 -7.28 -22.19 11.22
N PRO A 362 -6.34 -21.41 10.68
CA PRO A 362 -6.34 -21.10 9.24
C PRO A 362 -6.28 -22.36 8.36
N PHE A 363 -5.40 -23.30 8.67
CA PHE A 363 -5.33 -24.58 7.95
C PHE A 363 -6.62 -25.38 8.10
N LYS A 364 -7.12 -25.51 9.33
CA LYS A 364 -8.39 -26.19 9.62
C LYS A 364 -9.54 -25.60 8.79
N GLN A 365 -9.71 -24.29 8.80
CA GLN A 365 -10.80 -23.61 8.11
C GLN A 365 -10.73 -23.78 6.58
N ILE A 366 -9.52 -23.74 6.01
CA ILE A 366 -9.32 -23.95 4.58
C ILE A 366 -9.80 -25.38 4.19
N LEU A 367 -9.43 -26.40 4.95
CA LEU A 367 -9.86 -27.76 4.67
C LEU A 367 -11.38 -27.96 4.86
N GLU A 368 -11.92 -27.41 5.96
CA GLU A 368 -13.38 -27.46 6.22
C GLU A 368 -14.18 -26.77 5.11
N ASN A 369 -13.71 -25.66 4.58
CA ASN A 369 -14.33 -24.99 3.42
C ASN A 369 -14.28 -25.86 2.15
N GLY A 370 -13.24 -26.69 2.01
CA GLY A 370 -13.11 -27.68 0.95
C GLY A 370 -13.86 -29.01 1.23
N GLY A 371 -14.61 -29.10 2.34
CA GLY A 371 -15.33 -30.32 2.72
C GLY A 371 -14.46 -31.42 3.33
N LEU A 372 -13.22 -31.10 3.72
CA LEU A 372 -12.24 -32.06 4.25
C LEU A 372 -12.09 -31.95 5.77
N ASP A 373 -11.97 -33.09 6.46
CA ASP A 373 -11.60 -33.08 7.88
C ASP A 373 -10.08 -32.97 8.04
N TYR A 374 -9.62 -31.83 8.56
CA TYR A 374 -8.20 -31.54 8.79
C TYR A 374 -7.48 -32.58 9.65
N LYS A 375 -8.19 -33.32 10.53
CA LYS A 375 -7.63 -34.34 11.41
C LYS A 375 -7.02 -35.50 10.62
N ASN A 376 -7.56 -35.79 9.46
CA ASN A 376 -7.08 -36.88 8.60
C ASN A 376 -5.72 -36.57 7.99
N TYR A 377 -5.35 -35.31 7.91
CA TYR A 377 -4.13 -34.83 7.22
C TYR A 377 -3.03 -34.39 8.19
N ILE A 378 -3.38 -33.66 9.27
CA ILE A 378 -2.44 -32.95 10.13
C ILE A 378 -1.32 -33.84 10.70
N SER A 379 -1.60 -35.11 11.00
CA SER A 379 -0.63 -36.07 11.55
C SER A 379 0.36 -36.61 10.51
N SER A 380 0.03 -36.56 9.23
CA SER A 380 0.85 -37.07 8.12
C SER A 380 1.69 -35.99 7.41
N LEU A 381 1.46 -34.72 7.73
CA LEU A 381 2.17 -33.59 7.10
C LEU A 381 3.65 -33.56 7.48
N LYS A 382 4.50 -33.54 6.47
CA LYS A 382 5.94 -33.21 6.58
C LYS A 382 6.13 -31.69 6.48
N GLU A 383 7.31 -31.24 6.84
CA GLU A 383 7.69 -29.82 6.71
C GLU A 383 7.48 -29.33 5.26
N GLY A 384 6.82 -28.18 5.07
CA GLY A 384 6.47 -27.60 3.77
C GLY A 384 5.40 -28.33 2.98
N GLN A 385 4.85 -29.45 3.49
CA GLN A 385 3.71 -30.12 2.87
C GLN A 385 2.39 -29.55 3.37
N GLY A 386 1.41 -29.53 2.47
CA GLY A 386 0.02 -29.19 2.72
C GLY A 386 -0.93 -30.04 1.87
N VAL A 387 -2.19 -29.66 1.90
CA VAL A 387 -3.24 -30.32 1.10
C VAL A 387 -3.61 -29.39 -0.06
N ASN A 388 -3.52 -29.92 -1.27
CA ASN A 388 -4.13 -29.27 -2.42
C ASN A 388 -5.61 -29.67 -2.44
N ILE A 389 -6.50 -28.70 -2.25
CA ILE A 389 -7.94 -28.93 -2.11
C ILE A 389 -8.56 -29.42 -3.41
N ASP A 390 -8.05 -29.00 -4.58
CA ASP A 390 -8.59 -29.34 -5.88
C ASP A 390 -8.50 -30.84 -6.17
N ASN A 391 -7.49 -31.55 -5.64
CA ASN A 391 -7.26 -32.97 -5.86
C ASN A 391 -7.12 -33.77 -4.57
N GLU A 392 -7.28 -33.15 -3.40
CA GLU A 392 -7.21 -33.74 -2.06
C GLU A 392 -5.87 -34.42 -1.73
N GLN A 393 -4.80 -34.07 -2.46
CA GLN A 393 -3.49 -34.71 -2.30
C GLN A 393 -2.56 -33.93 -1.40
N LEU A 394 -1.69 -34.65 -0.70
CA LEU A 394 -0.54 -34.08 0.02
C LEU A 394 0.53 -33.64 -0.97
N VAL A 395 0.84 -32.36 -0.99
CA VAL A 395 1.80 -31.77 -1.91
C VAL A 395 2.80 -30.87 -1.16
N TYR A 396 3.98 -30.67 -1.73
CA TYR A 396 4.87 -29.62 -1.27
C TYR A 396 4.37 -28.27 -1.81
N MET A 397 3.88 -27.42 -0.90
CA MET A 397 3.15 -26.20 -1.25
C MET A 397 3.93 -25.28 -2.19
N VAL A 398 5.22 -25.06 -1.90
CA VAL A 398 6.07 -24.20 -2.73
C VAL A 398 6.27 -24.75 -4.14
N SER A 399 6.42 -26.08 -4.29
CA SER A 399 6.60 -26.73 -5.59
C SER A 399 5.36 -26.63 -6.47
N GLU A 400 4.18 -26.69 -5.86
CA GLU A 400 2.89 -26.52 -6.53
C GLU A 400 2.54 -25.04 -6.77
N GLY A 401 3.38 -24.13 -6.29
CA GLY A 401 3.14 -22.68 -6.41
C GLY A 401 2.09 -22.16 -5.42
N ILE A 402 1.67 -22.96 -4.44
CA ILE A 402 0.73 -22.53 -3.37
C ILE A 402 1.53 -21.83 -2.30
N ILE A 403 1.68 -20.52 -2.45
CA ILE A 403 2.56 -19.67 -1.64
C ILE A 403 1.83 -18.41 -1.21
N ASP A 404 2.14 -17.92 0.00
CA ASP A 404 1.58 -16.69 0.56
C ASP A 404 2.66 -15.62 0.73
N PRO A 405 2.35 -14.32 0.57
CA PRO A 405 3.28 -13.24 0.88
C PRO A 405 3.62 -13.25 2.36
N ALA A 406 4.92 -13.30 2.70
CA ALA A 406 5.37 -13.35 4.10
C ALA A 406 4.89 -12.13 4.90
N LYS A 407 4.90 -10.93 4.30
CA LYS A 407 4.41 -9.69 4.92
C LYS A 407 2.92 -9.78 5.26
N VAL A 408 2.09 -10.32 4.36
CA VAL A 408 0.65 -10.50 4.59
C VAL A 408 0.41 -11.49 5.74
N THR A 409 1.08 -12.64 5.70
CA THR A 409 1.00 -13.67 6.74
C THR A 409 1.39 -13.12 8.11
N ARG A 410 2.48 -12.36 8.18
CA ARG A 410 2.96 -11.72 9.41
C ARG A 410 1.98 -10.68 9.92
N THR A 411 1.56 -9.74 9.07
CA THR A 411 0.67 -8.63 9.46
C THR A 411 -0.71 -9.14 9.90
N ALA A 412 -1.24 -10.17 9.25
CA ALA A 412 -2.49 -10.81 9.66
C ALA A 412 -2.40 -11.36 11.08
N LEU A 413 -1.28 -12.02 11.41
CA LEU A 413 -1.05 -12.56 12.75
C LEU A 413 -0.86 -11.45 13.80
N GLU A 414 -0.04 -10.43 13.50
CA GLU A 414 0.21 -9.29 14.40
C GLU A 414 -1.09 -8.54 14.72
N ASN A 415 -1.90 -8.22 13.70
CA ASN A 415 -3.17 -7.53 13.89
C ASN A 415 -4.17 -8.37 14.68
N ALA A 416 -4.27 -9.67 14.38
CA ALA A 416 -5.15 -10.58 15.11
C ALA A 416 -4.79 -10.66 16.60
N ALA A 417 -3.51 -10.83 16.91
CA ALA A 417 -3.04 -10.89 18.31
C ALA A 417 -3.22 -9.56 19.03
N SER A 418 -3.00 -8.42 18.35
CA SER A 418 -3.19 -7.08 18.94
C SER A 418 -4.64 -6.85 19.35
N ILE A 419 -5.59 -7.12 18.45
CA ILE A 419 -7.02 -6.97 18.74
C ILE A 419 -7.46 -7.95 19.82
N ALA A 420 -7.10 -9.23 19.71
CA ALA A 420 -7.45 -10.22 20.70
C ALA A 420 -6.90 -9.88 22.11
N SER A 421 -5.63 -9.44 22.19
CA SER A 421 -5.01 -9.00 23.46
C SER A 421 -5.73 -7.82 24.10
N THR A 422 -6.20 -6.88 23.28
CA THR A 422 -7.00 -5.75 23.77
C THR A 422 -8.33 -6.24 24.32
N PHE A 423 -9.00 -7.13 23.62
CA PHE A 423 -10.26 -7.73 24.06
C PHE A 423 -10.12 -8.47 25.40
N LEU A 424 -9.05 -9.27 25.55
CA LEU A 424 -8.79 -10.07 26.77
C LEU A 424 -8.52 -9.22 28.01
N THR A 425 -8.10 -7.98 27.86
CA THR A 425 -7.81 -7.04 28.96
C THR A 425 -8.91 -5.99 29.16
N THR A 426 -10.01 -6.07 28.41
CA THR A 426 -11.14 -5.14 28.49
C THR A 426 -12.17 -5.67 29.48
N ASP A 427 -12.56 -4.86 30.45
CA ASP A 427 -13.54 -5.21 31.49
C ASP A 427 -14.96 -4.80 31.12
N GLY A 428 -15.14 -3.86 30.22
CA GLY A 428 -16.45 -3.40 29.76
C GLY A 428 -16.40 -2.71 28.41
N ILE A 429 -17.52 -2.75 27.70
CA ILE A 429 -17.72 -2.07 26.42
C ILE A 429 -18.84 -1.05 26.56
N VAL A 430 -18.57 0.19 26.17
CA VAL A 430 -19.59 1.23 26.05
C VAL A 430 -19.90 1.41 24.57
N TRP A 431 -21.16 1.20 24.21
CA TRP A 431 -21.62 1.40 22.84
C TRP A 431 -22.79 2.39 22.79
N ARG A 432 -22.96 3.08 21.69
CA ARG A 432 -24.11 3.95 21.44
C ARG A 432 -25.14 3.20 20.62
N ASP A 433 -26.40 3.28 21.08
CA ASP A 433 -27.51 2.77 20.30
C ASP A 433 -27.87 3.80 19.21
N GLU A 434 -27.75 3.42 17.94
CA GLU A 434 -28.03 4.31 16.80
C GLU A 434 -29.50 4.73 16.74
N GLU A 435 -30.42 3.94 17.26
CA GLU A 435 -31.84 4.30 17.35
C GLU A 435 -32.09 5.52 18.23
N ILE A 436 -31.28 5.72 19.29
CA ILE A 436 -31.37 6.89 20.19
C ILE A 436 -30.84 8.17 19.52
N ILE A 437 -29.92 8.05 18.57
CA ILE A 437 -29.35 9.21 17.86
C ILE A 437 -30.36 9.74 16.85
N ASN A 438 -31.03 8.85 16.10
CA ASN A 438 -32.02 9.24 15.09
C ASN A 438 -33.26 9.86 15.72
N SER A 439 -33.70 9.40 16.89
CA SER A 439 -34.83 10.00 17.62
C SER A 439 -34.54 11.39 18.20
N ARG A 440 -33.28 11.80 18.38
CA ARG A 440 -32.89 13.15 18.82
C ARG A 440 -32.63 14.14 17.70
N SER A 441 -32.47 13.68 16.47
CA SER A 441 -32.34 14.55 15.30
C SER A 441 -33.70 14.93 14.68
N GLU A 442 -34.79 14.32 15.14
CA GLU A 442 -36.17 14.62 14.71
C GLU A 442 -36.93 15.50 15.73
N MET A 443 -36.32 15.93 16.83
CA MET A 443 -36.82 16.94 17.77
C MET A 443 -36.07 18.27 17.60
#